data_3cc2df35c38c7c9665c62f92dc254c1b
#
_entry.id   3cc2df35c38c7c9665c62f92dc254c1b
#
_cell.length_a   1.000
_cell.length_b   1.000
_cell.length_c   1.000
_cell.angle_alpha   90.00
_cell.angle_beta   90.00
_cell.angle_gamma   90.00
#
_symmetry.space_group_name_H-M   'P 1'
#
loop_
_entity.id
_entity.type
_entity.pdbx_description
1 polymer ?
#
loop_
_entity_poly.entity_id
_entity_poly.type
_entity_poly.pdbx_seq_one_letter_code
_entity_poly.pdbx_strand_id
1 'polypeptide(L)'
;MSKRYEELDFTDDFIFCKILYNNEPLCKELLEVILGKKIRKIVYHDWQKQIEMTAEGKGVRLDVYLEDGHTVYDLEMQAARKKNLPKRSRYYQGMIDLNLIERGADYEELKESYVIFICTYDLFGKNACVYTFENRCREVGGLCLEDGTMKVFLNAEGDTSKLTPELRDFLDYVAGRRI
;
A
#
# COMPACT_ATOMS: atom_id res chain seq x y z
N MET A 1 -4.10 -26.75 2.72
CA MET A 1 -5.00 -26.77 3.88
C MET A 1 -5.22 -25.34 4.33
N SER A 2 -6.45 -24.94 4.61
CA SER A 2 -6.77 -23.62 5.20
C SER A 2 -6.27 -23.63 6.66
N LYS A 3 -5.57 -22.57 7.10
CA LYS A 3 -5.20 -22.39 8.50
C LYS A 3 -6.47 -22.30 9.35
N ARG A 4 -6.43 -22.82 10.59
CA ARG A 4 -7.52 -22.59 11.57
C ARG A 4 -7.42 -21.15 12.08
N TYR A 5 -8.50 -20.60 12.58
CA TYR A 5 -8.57 -19.20 13.04
C TYR A 5 -7.49 -18.89 14.10
N GLU A 6 -7.22 -19.82 14.98
CA GLU A 6 -6.20 -19.71 16.04
C GLU A 6 -4.75 -19.76 15.51
N GLU A 7 -4.54 -20.14 14.26
CA GLU A 7 -3.25 -20.23 13.57
C GLU A 7 -2.98 -19.00 12.68
N LEU A 8 -3.95 -18.06 12.61
CA LEU A 8 -3.82 -16.83 11.83
C LEU A 8 -3.03 -15.79 12.63
N ASP A 9 -2.16 -15.08 11.95
CA ASP A 9 -1.40 -13.96 12.51
C ASP A 9 -1.65 -12.66 11.72
N PHE A 10 -1.03 -11.56 12.15
CA PHE A 10 -1.22 -10.25 11.53
C PHE A 10 -0.87 -10.22 10.04
N THR A 11 0.02 -11.08 9.59
CA THR A 11 0.46 -11.13 8.18
C THR A 11 -0.47 -11.93 7.28
N ASP A 12 -1.49 -12.58 7.84
CA ASP A 12 -2.58 -13.14 7.06
C ASP A 12 -3.49 -11.99 6.56
N ASP A 13 -3.77 -11.95 5.26
CA ASP A 13 -4.56 -10.89 4.62
C ASP A 13 -5.92 -10.66 5.30
N PHE A 14 -6.58 -11.75 5.73
CA PHE A 14 -7.83 -11.68 6.46
C PHE A 14 -7.71 -10.95 7.81
N ILE A 15 -6.69 -11.27 8.62
CA ILE A 15 -6.47 -10.64 9.93
C ILE A 15 -6.06 -9.19 9.77
N PHE A 16 -5.15 -8.90 8.83
CA PHE A 16 -4.74 -7.55 8.48
C PHE A 16 -5.94 -6.66 8.13
N CYS A 17 -6.76 -7.10 7.18
CA CYS A 17 -7.97 -6.38 6.78
C CYS A 17 -8.94 -6.22 7.95
N LYS A 18 -9.14 -7.26 8.77
CA LYS A 18 -10.07 -7.25 9.89
C LYS A 18 -9.67 -6.28 11.00
N ILE A 19 -8.38 -6.16 11.31
CA ILE A 19 -7.87 -5.24 12.33
C ILE A 19 -8.06 -3.78 11.88
N LEU A 20 -7.85 -3.50 10.59
CA LEU A 20 -7.99 -2.16 10.04
C LEU A 20 -9.44 -1.81 9.68
N TYR A 21 -10.33 -2.80 9.59
CA TYR A 21 -11.74 -2.59 9.25
C TYR A 21 -12.46 -1.69 10.26
N ASN A 22 -13.15 -0.67 9.76
CA ASN A 22 -13.85 0.35 10.57
C ASN A 22 -13.00 1.00 11.66
N ASN A 23 -11.68 1.08 11.45
CA ASN A 23 -10.76 1.69 12.39
C ASN A 23 -9.94 2.79 11.71
N GLU A 24 -10.63 3.85 11.24
CA GLU A 24 -10.01 4.97 10.55
C GLU A 24 -8.86 5.63 11.37
N PRO A 25 -8.95 5.77 12.71
CA PRO A 25 -7.83 6.31 13.48
C PRO A 25 -6.56 5.46 13.35
N LEU A 26 -6.68 4.13 13.44
CA LEU A 26 -5.55 3.22 13.30
C LEU A 26 -5.02 3.22 11.85
N CYS A 27 -5.90 3.23 10.86
CA CYS A 27 -5.51 3.34 9.45
C CYS A 27 -4.71 4.61 9.18
N LYS A 28 -5.18 5.74 9.72
CA LYS A 28 -4.49 7.02 9.60
C LYS A 28 -3.13 6.99 10.28
N GLU A 29 -3.05 6.50 11.52
CA GLU A 29 -1.80 6.38 12.27
C GLU A 29 -0.78 5.49 11.52
N LEU A 30 -1.22 4.35 11.00
CA LEU A 30 -0.39 3.45 10.22
C LEU A 30 0.16 4.15 8.95
N LEU A 31 -0.68 4.87 8.21
CA LEU A 31 -0.24 5.65 7.06
C LEU A 31 0.77 6.73 7.43
N GLU A 32 0.55 7.45 8.54
CA GLU A 32 1.48 8.47 9.05
C GLU A 32 2.83 7.86 9.41
N VAL A 33 2.85 6.69 10.05
CA VAL A 33 4.06 5.94 10.39
C VAL A 33 4.81 5.48 9.13
N ILE A 34 4.10 4.91 8.16
CA ILE A 34 4.69 4.40 6.91
C ILE A 34 5.26 5.53 6.04
N LEU A 35 4.50 6.61 5.88
CA LEU A 35 4.81 7.68 4.92
C LEU A 35 5.63 8.82 5.53
N GLY A 36 5.75 8.86 6.88
CA GLY A 36 6.49 9.92 7.57
C GLY A 36 5.87 11.31 7.41
N LYS A 37 4.59 11.40 7.09
CA LYS A 37 3.87 12.66 6.88
C LYS A 37 2.49 12.64 7.55
N LYS A 38 1.96 13.81 7.88
CA LYS A 38 0.59 13.91 8.41
C LYS A 38 -0.43 13.62 7.33
N ILE A 39 -1.41 12.77 7.67
CA ILE A 39 -2.53 12.40 6.81
C ILE A 39 -3.78 13.17 7.26
N ARG A 40 -4.58 13.57 6.29
CA ARG A 40 -5.88 14.20 6.55
C ARG A 40 -6.83 13.18 7.20
N LYS A 41 -8.00 13.65 7.59
CA LYS A 41 -9.04 12.76 8.08
C LYS A 41 -9.45 11.79 6.96
N ILE A 42 -9.45 10.49 7.24
CA ILE A 42 -9.98 9.48 6.32
C ILE A 42 -11.49 9.74 6.16
N VAL A 43 -11.93 9.89 4.92
CA VAL A 43 -13.33 10.19 4.56
C VAL A 43 -14.02 9.00 3.89
N TYR A 44 -13.24 8.07 3.36
CA TYR A 44 -13.72 6.83 2.78
C TYR A 44 -12.79 5.67 3.16
N HIS A 45 -13.37 4.54 3.53
CA HIS A 45 -12.67 3.33 3.92
C HIS A 45 -13.42 2.11 3.39
N ASP A 46 -12.72 1.26 2.69
CA ASP A 46 -13.24 -0.03 2.20
C ASP A 46 -12.18 -1.12 2.39
N TRP A 47 -12.61 -2.32 2.69
CA TRP A 47 -11.73 -3.46 2.85
C TRP A 47 -12.13 -4.54 1.84
N GLN A 48 -11.13 -5.19 1.26
CA GLN A 48 -11.31 -6.14 0.16
C GLN A 48 -12.14 -5.54 -0.99
N LYS A 49 -11.88 -4.24 -1.28
CA LYS A 49 -12.56 -3.52 -2.35
C LYS A 49 -12.34 -4.21 -3.68
N GLN A 50 -13.43 -4.58 -4.34
CA GLN A 50 -13.39 -5.16 -5.67
C GLN A 50 -13.59 -4.07 -6.73
N ILE A 51 -12.71 -4.04 -7.71
CA ILE A 51 -12.82 -3.16 -8.88
C ILE A 51 -12.83 -4.06 -10.11
N GLU A 52 -13.96 -4.09 -10.80
CA GLU A 52 -14.17 -4.86 -12.03
C GLU A 52 -14.64 -3.90 -13.13
N MET A 53 -13.95 -3.88 -14.26
CA MET A 53 -14.28 -2.98 -15.37
C MET A 53 -15.14 -3.66 -16.42
N THR A 54 -14.98 -4.97 -16.62
CA THR A 54 -15.77 -5.79 -17.55
C THR A 54 -15.87 -7.21 -17.04
N ALA A 55 -16.89 -7.94 -17.48
CA ALA A 55 -17.09 -9.35 -17.12
C ALA A 55 -15.94 -10.26 -17.56
N GLU A 56 -15.16 -9.85 -18.58
CA GLU A 56 -14.03 -10.62 -19.13
C GLU A 56 -12.67 -10.07 -18.66
N GLY A 57 -12.66 -8.87 -18.05
CA GLY A 57 -11.44 -8.22 -17.56
C GLY A 57 -10.92 -8.85 -16.28
N LYS A 58 -9.63 -8.70 -16.05
CA LYS A 58 -9.04 -9.07 -14.77
C LYS A 58 -9.34 -7.99 -13.73
N GLY A 59 -10.35 -8.22 -12.89
CA GLY A 59 -10.60 -7.39 -11.73
C GLY A 59 -9.47 -7.41 -10.70
N VAL A 60 -9.50 -6.48 -9.77
CA VAL A 60 -8.60 -6.43 -8.61
C VAL A 60 -9.41 -6.50 -7.33
N ARG A 61 -8.82 -7.07 -6.30
CA ARG A 61 -9.29 -6.99 -4.93
C ARG A 61 -8.18 -6.31 -4.13
N LEU A 62 -8.46 -5.12 -3.63
CA LEU A 62 -7.57 -4.34 -2.79
C LEU A 62 -7.81 -4.71 -1.33
N ASP A 63 -6.74 -4.93 -0.55
CA ASP A 63 -6.88 -5.39 0.83
C ASP A 63 -7.51 -4.30 1.71
N VAL A 64 -6.92 -3.10 1.76
CA VAL A 64 -7.46 -1.95 2.50
C VAL A 64 -7.34 -0.70 1.63
N TYR A 65 -8.48 -0.16 1.25
CA TYR A 65 -8.59 1.04 0.42
C TYR A 65 -9.09 2.22 1.25
N LEU A 66 -8.37 3.34 1.22
CA LEU A 66 -8.64 4.52 2.03
C LEU A 66 -8.56 5.78 1.18
N GLU A 67 -9.38 6.78 1.50
CA GLU A 67 -9.31 8.11 0.91
C GLU A 67 -9.37 9.20 1.99
N ASP A 68 -8.59 10.27 1.80
CA ASP A 68 -8.63 11.46 2.64
C ASP A 68 -9.25 12.69 1.93
N GLY A 69 -9.94 12.45 0.81
CA GLY A 69 -10.57 13.46 -0.05
C GLY A 69 -9.67 13.93 -1.20
N HIS A 70 -8.35 13.93 -1.05
CA HIS A 70 -7.38 14.35 -2.07
C HIS A 70 -6.45 13.23 -2.51
N THR A 71 -6.24 12.26 -1.65
CA THR A 71 -5.30 11.16 -1.85
C THR A 71 -5.99 9.84 -1.60
N VAL A 72 -5.61 8.85 -2.40
CA VAL A 72 -6.02 7.45 -2.24
C VAL A 72 -4.85 6.63 -1.74
N TYR A 73 -5.12 5.72 -0.82
CA TYR A 73 -4.14 4.79 -0.27
C TYR A 73 -4.67 3.37 -0.41
N ASP A 74 -3.86 2.51 -1.00
CA ASP A 74 -4.08 1.07 -1.08
C ASP A 74 -3.00 0.36 -0.28
N LEU A 75 -3.40 -0.30 0.82
CA LEU A 75 -2.52 -1.04 1.72
C LEU A 75 -2.68 -2.54 1.48
N GLU A 76 -1.58 -3.20 1.12
CA GLU A 76 -1.54 -4.61 0.74
C GLU A 76 -0.57 -5.41 1.62
N MET A 77 -1.04 -6.48 2.28
CA MET A 77 -0.18 -7.39 3.03
C MET A 77 0.38 -8.49 2.13
N GLN A 78 1.70 -8.74 2.18
CA GLN A 78 2.38 -9.76 1.38
C GLN A 78 3.27 -10.65 2.23
N ALA A 79 2.69 -11.72 2.78
CA ALA A 79 3.43 -12.72 3.54
C ALA A 79 4.21 -13.70 2.65
N ALA A 80 3.70 -14.02 1.46
CA ALA A 80 4.36 -14.94 0.53
C ALA A 80 5.13 -14.18 -0.56
N ARG A 81 6.40 -14.59 -0.79
CA ARG A 81 7.26 -13.97 -1.81
C ARG A 81 6.67 -14.10 -3.21
N LYS A 82 6.40 -12.97 -3.86
CA LYS A 82 5.93 -12.88 -5.25
C LYS A 82 6.76 -11.86 -6.02
N LYS A 83 7.41 -12.29 -7.10
CA LYS A 83 8.28 -11.43 -7.93
C LYS A 83 7.51 -10.42 -8.79
N ASN A 84 6.19 -10.58 -8.95
CA ASN A 84 5.37 -9.76 -9.85
C ASN A 84 4.77 -8.51 -9.19
N LEU A 85 5.10 -8.20 -7.94
CA LEU A 85 4.55 -7.04 -7.24
C LEU A 85 4.77 -5.71 -7.97
N PRO A 86 5.92 -5.42 -8.63
CA PRO A 86 6.09 -4.20 -9.39
C PRO A 86 5.08 -4.05 -10.54
N LYS A 87 4.77 -5.14 -11.26
CA LYS A 87 3.73 -5.12 -12.30
C LYS A 87 2.33 -5.08 -11.71
N ARG A 88 2.12 -5.74 -10.57
CA ARG A 88 0.85 -5.70 -9.84
C ARG A 88 0.57 -4.29 -9.32
N SER A 89 1.55 -3.59 -8.75
CA SER A 89 1.37 -2.21 -8.29
C SER A 89 0.97 -1.26 -9.42
N ARG A 90 1.58 -1.42 -10.62
CA ARG A 90 1.19 -0.66 -11.80
C ARG A 90 -0.25 -0.94 -12.23
N TYR A 91 -0.67 -2.21 -12.18
CA TYR A 91 -2.02 -2.60 -12.56
C TYR A 91 -3.05 -2.07 -11.56
N TYR A 92 -2.76 -2.17 -10.27
CA TYR A 92 -3.61 -1.63 -9.20
C TYR A 92 -3.79 -0.12 -9.34
N GLN A 93 -2.69 0.60 -9.59
CA GLN A 93 -2.74 2.04 -9.87
C GLN A 93 -3.70 2.38 -11.01
N GLY A 94 -3.59 1.71 -12.15
CA GLY A 94 -4.48 1.94 -13.29
C GLY A 94 -5.95 1.62 -12.98
N MET A 95 -6.23 0.58 -12.20
CA MET A 95 -7.59 0.22 -11.79
C MET A 95 -8.18 1.25 -10.81
N ILE A 96 -7.37 1.79 -9.91
CA ILE A 96 -7.75 2.87 -9.00
C ILE A 96 -8.13 4.12 -9.80
N ASP A 97 -7.27 4.55 -10.73
CA ASP A 97 -7.50 5.73 -11.55
C ASP A 97 -8.79 5.60 -12.40
N LEU A 98 -8.99 4.44 -13.03
CA LEU A 98 -10.21 4.16 -13.79
C LEU A 98 -11.49 4.15 -12.94
N ASN A 99 -11.38 3.76 -11.67
CA ASN A 99 -12.52 3.76 -10.73
C ASN A 99 -12.84 5.16 -10.20
N LEU A 100 -11.86 6.07 -10.18
CA LEU A 100 -12.00 7.40 -9.60
C LEU A 100 -12.45 8.47 -10.59
N ILE A 101 -12.02 8.37 -11.86
CA ILE A 101 -12.30 9.39 -12.87
C ILE A 101 -13.63 9.11 -13.59
N GLU A 102 -14.49 10.11 -13.66
CA GLU A 102 -15.74 10.02 -14.39
C GLU A 102 -15.52 10.26 -15.91
N ARG A 103 -16.40 9.72 -16.72
CA ARG A 103 -16.35 9.93 -18.17
C ARG A 103 -16.50 11.41 -18.50
N GLY A 104 -15.49 11.98 -19.15
CA GLY A 104 -15.48 13.39 -19.57
C GLY A 104 -14.93 14.36 -18.52
N ALA A 105 -14.50 13.85 -17.34
CA ALA A 105 -13.79 14.66 -16.37
C ALA A 105 -12.39 15.06 -16.88
N ASP A 106 -11.84 16.14 -16.34
CA ASP A 106 -10.48 16.56 -16.61
C ASP A 106 -9.50 15.63 -15.87
N TYR A 107 -8.35 15.35 -16.49
CA TYR A 107 -7.30 14.54 -15.85
C TYR A 107 -6.71 15.19 -14.60
N GLU A 108 -6.80 16.51 -14.44
CA GLU A 108 -6.42 17.22 -13.21
C GLU A 108 -7.29 16.83 -12.01
N GLU A 109 -8.44 16.18 -12.21
CA GLU A 109 -9.30 15.66 -11.15
C GLU A 109 -8.79 14.33 -10.58
N LEU A 110 -7.78 13.69 -11.22
CA LEU A 110 -7.15 12.49 -10.66
C LEU A 110 -6.48 12.80 -9.32
N LYS A 111 -6.83 12.02 -8.31
CA LYS A 111 -6.25 12.16 -6.98
C LYS A 111 -4.81 11.65 -6.94
N GLU A 112 -4.02 12.19 -6.03
CA GLU A 112 -2.78 11.51 -5.64
C GLU A 112 -3.08 10.09 -5.17
N SER A 113 -2.17 9.16 -5.39
CA SER A 113 -2.39 7.77 -4.99
C SER A 113 -1.12 7.05 -4.59
N TYR A 114 -1.25 6.25 -3.54
CA TYR A 114 -0.22 5.41 -2.98
C TYR A 114 -0.65 3.96 -3.03
N VAL A 115 0.13 3.11 -3.72
CA VAL A 115 -0.01 1.66 -3.63
C VAL A 115 1.12 1.14 -2.74
N ILE A 116 0.77 0.63 -1.56
CA ILE A 116 1.69 0.30 -0.48
C ILE A 116 1.65 -1.21 -0.22
N PHE A 117 2.76 -1.89 -0.50
CA PHE A 117 2.94 -3.30 -0.16
C PHE A 117 3.75 -3.45 1.13
N ILE A 118 3.18 -4.13 2.11
CA ILE A 118 3.85 -4.49 3.37
C ILE A 118 4.33 -5.93 3.22
N CYS A 119 5.66 -6.10 3.00
CA CYS A 119 6.25 -7.41 2.73
C CYS A 119 6.99 -7.95 3.95
N THR A 120 6.79 -9.23 4.25
CA THR A 120 7.58 -9.96 5.26
C THR A 120 8.99 -10.34 4.76
N TYR A 121 9.36 -9.93 3.54
CA TYR A 121 10.61 -10.29 2.85
C TYR A 121 11.14 -9.11 2.04
N ASP A 122 12.46 -9.12 1.75
CA ASP A 122 13.09 -8.13 0.87
C ASP A 122 12.85 -8.48 -0.61
N LEU A 123 11.94 -7.74 -1.27
CA LEU A 123 11.61 -7.93 -2.69
C LEU A 123 12.80 -7.59 -3.60
N PHE A 124 13.58 -6.56 -3.25
CA PHE A 124 14.62 -5.98 -4.11
C PHE A 124 16.04 -6.41 -3.73
N GLY A 125 16.22 -7.04 -2.55
CA GLY A 125 17.53 -7.53 -2.09
C GLY A 125 18.54 -6.43 -1.82
N LYS A 126 18.11 -5.25 -1.37
CA LYS A 126 18.97 -4.09 -1.08
C LYS A 126 19.02 -3.74 0.40
N ASN A 127 18.41 -4.55 1.26
CA ASN A 127 18.40 -4.42 2.71
C ASN A 127 17.79 -3.10 3.23
N ALA A 128 17.07 -2.32 2.39
CA ALA A 128 16.32 -1.18 2.88
C ALA A 128 14.96 -1.63 3.42
N CYS A 129 14.47 -0.98 4.47
CA CYS A 129 13.14 -1.25 5.02
C CYS A 129 12.02 -0.58 4.22
N VAL A 130 12.32 0.50 3.51
CA VAL A 130 11.37 1.27 2.71
C VAL A 130 11.95 1.50 1.32
N TYR A 131 11.18 1.16 0.31
CA TYR A 131 11.46 1.46 -1.08
C TYR A 131 10.31 2.28 -1.65
N THR A 132 10.55 3.55 -1.94
CA THR A 132 9.55 4.44 -2.57
C THR A 132 9.94 4.67 -4.03
N PHE A 133 8.99 4.44 -4.92
CA PHE A 133 9.14 4.66 -6.36
C PHE A 133 8.19 5.74 -6.84
N GLU A 134 8.75 6.67 -7.60
CA GLU A 134 8.06 7.70 -8.35
C GLU A 134 8.58 7.73 -9.79
N ASN A 135 7.86 8.36 -10.70
CA ASN A 135 8.29 8.51 -12.08
C ASN A 135 9.31 9.65 -12.20
N ARG A 136 10.48 9.37 -12.79
CA ARG A 136 11.57 10.34 -12.97
C ARG A 136 12.06 10.39 -14.40
N CYS A 137 12.46 11.60 -14.82
CA CYS A 137 13.12 11.80 -16.10
C CYS A 137 14.50 11.13 -16.12
N ARG A 138 14.78 10.35 -17.14
CA ARG A 138 16.08 9.68 -17.30
C ARG A 138 17.18 10.67 -17.71
N GLU A 139 16.82 11.61 -18.56
CA GLU A 139 17.76 12.54 -19.22
C GLU A 139 18.12 13.72 -18.31
N VAL A 140 17.22 14.11 -17.41
CA VAL A 140 17.41 15.22 -16.49
C VAL A 140 17.36 14.72 -15.06
N GLY A 141 18.52 14.61 -14.42
CA GLY A 141 18.63 14.13 -13.04
C GLY A 141 17.87 15.03 -12.06
N GLY A 142 17.12 14.40 -11.16
CA GLY A 142 16.32 15.10 -10.14
C GLY A 142 14.94 15.59 -10.60
N LEU A 143 14.63 15.53 -11.90
CA LEU A 143 13.31 15.91 -12.41
C LEU A 143 12.31 14.77 -12.21
N CYS A 144 11.31 15.00 -11.35
CA CYS A 144 10.15 14.10 -11.15
C CYS A 144 9.05 14.44 -12.16
N LEU A 145 8.26 13.43 -12.56
CA LEU A 145 7.09 13.64 -13.44
C LEU A 145 5.95 14.38 -12.73
N GLU A 146 5.89 14.26 -11.39
CA GLU A 146 4.86 14.90 -10.55
C GLU A 146 3.42 14.47 -10.92
N ASP A 147 3.26 13.23 -11.38
CA ASP A 147 1.97 12.66 -11.76
C ASP A 147 1.09 12.21 -10.56
N GLY A 148 1.54 12.49 -9.34
CA GLY A 148 0.82 12.15 -8.12
C GLY A 148 0.77 10.66 -7.77
N THR A 149 1.55 9.80 -8.45
CA THR A 149 1.55 8.35 -8.19
C THR A 149 2.80 7.89 -7.44
N MET A 150 2.60 7.16 -6.35
CA MET A 150 3.68 6.57 -5.55
C MET A 150 3.47 5.07 -5.35
N LYS A 151 4.55 4.29 -5.45
CA LYS A 151 4.56 2.88 -5.06
C LYS A 151 5.53 2.71 -3.91
N VAL A 152 5.03 2.20 -2.79
CA VAL A 152 5.83 2.00 -1.59
C VAL A 152 5.89 0.50 -1.29
N PHE A 153 7.10 -0.01 -1.07
CA PHE A 153 7.30 -1.39 -0.65
C PHE A 153 8.05 -1.38 0.68
N LEU A 154 7.38 -1.85 1.72
CA LEU A 154 8.00 -2.08 3.01
C LEU A 154 8.65 -3.47 3.03
N ASN A 155 9.76 -3.57 3.73
CA ASN A 155 10.52 -4.79 3.92
C ASN A 155 10.77 -5.00 5.42
N ALA A 156 10.12 -6.00 6.00
CA ALA A 156 10.25 -6.30 7.41
C ALA A 156 11.59 -6.98 7.79
N GLU A 157 12.37 -7.45 6.79
CA GLU A 157 13.71 -8.05 7.01
C GLU A 157 14.86 -7.04 6.88
N GLY A 158 14.57 -5.77 6.52
CA GLY A 158 15.58 -4.77 6.21
C GLY A 158 16.31 -4.21 7.44
N ASP A 159 17.29 -3.34 7.16
CA ASP A 159 18.05 -2.63 8.20
C ASP A 159 17.19 -1.51 8.82
N THR A 160 16.80 -1.72 10.07
CA THR A 160 15.94 -0.80 10.84
C THR A 160 16.70 0.33 11.52
N SER A 161 18.03 0.40 11.40
CA SER A 161 18.90 1.34 12.16
C SER A 161 18.58 2.81 11.94
N LYS A 162 17.99 3.16 10.79
CA LYS A 162 17.66 4.54 10.38
C LYS A 162 16.16 4.86 10.44
N LEU A 163 15.36 3.94 10.93
CA LEU A 163 13.91 4.13 11.03
C LEU A 163 13.54 4.91 12.30
N THR A 164 12.36 5.56 12.24
CA THR A 164 11.72 6.04 13.46
C THR A 164 11.36 4.86 14.36
N PRO A 165 11.27 5.05 15.69
CA PRO A 165 10.87 3.98 16.60
C PRO A 165 9.55 3.31 16.19
N GLU A 166 8.55 4.11 15.83
CA GLU A 166 7.21 3.65 15.47
C GLU A 166 7.23 2.74 14.23
N LEU A 167 7.96 3.15 13.18
CA LEU A 167 8.08 2.33 11.97
C LEU A 167 8.89 1.06 12.21
N ARG A 168 9.91 1.13 13.06
CA ARG A 168 10.69 -0.05 13.49
C ARG A 168 9.79 -1.04 14.21
N ASP A 169 9.07 -0.59 15.23
CA ASP A 169 8.18 -1.43 16.03
C ASP A 169 7.10 -2.09 15.16
N PHE A 170 6.54 -1.33 14.21
CA PHE A 170 5.59 -1.88 13.24
C PHE A 170 6.22 -2.98 12.36
N LEU A 171 7.42 -2.76 11.80
CA LEU A 171 8.08 -3.76 10.96
C LEU A 171 8.56 -4.97 11.77
N ASP A 172 8.98 -4.78 13.02
CA ASP A 172 9.31 -5.88 13.94
C ASP A 172 8.07 -6.74 14.23
N TYR A 173 6.91 -6.10 14.41
CA TYR A 173 5.64 -6.81 14.55
C TYR A 173 5.27 -7.61 13.29
N VAL A 174 5.41 -7.01 12.10
CA VAL A 174 5.19 -7.69 10.79
C VAL A 174 6.15 -8.87 10.61
N ALA A 175 7.41 -8.73 11.07
CA ALA A 175 8.41 -9.79 10.99
C ALA A 175 8.21 -10.93 12.03
N GLY A 176 7.20 -10.80 12.91
CA GLY A 176 6.97 -11.74 14.01
C GLY A 176 8.05 -11.67 15.10
N ARG A 177 8.86 -10.60 15.12
CA ARG A 177 9.77 -10.33 16.22
C ARG A 177 8.96 -9.79 17.40
N ARG A 178 9.18 -10.31 18.58
CA ARG A 178 8.53 -9.79 19.78
C ARG A 178 9.07 -8.40 20.08
N ILE A 179 8.17 -7.45 20.24
CA ILE A 179 8.44 -6.10 20.74
C ILE A 179 8.66 -6.18 22.26
#